data_80ee765c59437c603badb7857a8cb444
#
_entry.id   80ee765c59437c603badb7857a8cb444
#
_cell.length_a   1.000
_cell.length_b   1.000
_cell.length_c   1.000
_cell.angle_alpha   90.00
_cell.angle_beta   90.00
_cell.angle_gamma   90.00
#
_symmetry.space_group_name_H-M   'P 1'
#
loop_
_entity.id
_entity.type
_entity.pdbx_description
1 polymer ?
#
loop_
_entity_poly.entity_id
_entity_poly.type
_entity_poly.pdbx_seq_one_letter_code
_entity_poly.pdbx_strand_id
1 'polypeptide(L)'
;MCGILGEYRFDTKPTDKMLFDQLLALSKHRGPDATHIEAGKNYQLGFNRLALLDLSEAGQQPKKSPSSRYHLVFNGEVYNYKELAEKYKLTNLRSTSDTEVILHLFDQIGIIKTLKELNGMFAIAVIDNETSKLYLSRDFA
;
A
#
# COMPACT_ATOMS: atom_id res chain seq x y z
N MET A 1 -8.02 10.82 6.34
CA MET A 1 -7.48 9.44 6.26
C MET A 1 -8.16 8.71 5.11
N CYS A 2 -7.39 8.03 4.28
CA CYS A 2 -7.85 7.32 3.09
C CYS A 2 -8.71 6.09 3.41
N GLY A 3 -9.46 5.59 2.41
CA GLY A 3 -10.13 4.30 2.49
C GLY A 3 -9.31 3.24 1.76
N ILE A 4 -9.10 2.09 2.38
CA ILE A 4 -8.45 0.94 1.73
C ILE A 4 -9.37 -0.27 1.77
N LEU A 5 -9.36 -1.06 0.70
CA LEU A 5 -10.08 -2.32 0.59
C LEU A 5 -9.18 -3.35 -0.11
N GLY A 6 -9.25 -4.59 0.33
CA GLY A 6 -8.56 -5.69 -0.33
C GLY A 6 -9.42 -6.94 -0.37
N GLU A 7 -9.34 -7.67 -1.48
CA GLU A 7 -9.86 -9.03 -1.63
C GLU A 7 -8.70 -9.93 -2.06
N TYR A 8 -8.55 -11.06 -1.40
CA TYR A 8 -7.58 -12.10 -1.76
C TYR A 8 -8.24 -13.47 -1.70
N ARG A 9 -8.19 -14.20 -2.80
CA ARG A 9 -8.82 -15.51 -2.93
C ARG A 9 -7.78 -16.63 -2.82
N PHE A 10 -7.87 -17.39 -1.73
CA PHE A 10 -6.97 -18.54 -1.48
C PHE A 10 -7.26 -19.73 -2.40
N ASP A 11 -8.46 -19.80 -2.98
CA ASP A 11 -8.84 -20.81 -3.97
C ASP A 11 -8.31 -20.52 -5.38
N THR A 12 -7.51 -19.46 -5.54
CA THR A 12 -6.90 -18.99 -6.78
C THR A 12 -7.87 -18.60 -7.91
N LYS A 13 -9.18 -18.55 -7.63
CA LYS A 13 -10.18 -18.09 -8.58
C LYS A 13 -10.11 -16.57 -8.74
N PRO A 14 -10.57 -16.04 -9.88
CA PRO A 14 -10.72 -14.61 -10.07
C PRO A 14 -11.64 -13.98 -9.01
N THR A 15 -11.36 -12.74 -8.66
CA THR A 15 -12.21 -11.91 -7.80
C THR A 15 -13.42 -11.39 -8.56
N ASP A 16 -14.50 -11.03 -7.85
CA ASP A 16 -15.66 -10.37 -8.45
C ASP A 16 -15.43 -8.85 -8.50
N LYS A 17 -15.13 -8.36 -9.70
CA LYS A 17 -14.86 -6.94 -9.91
C LYS A 17 -16.06 -6.06 -9.57
N MET A 18 -17.27 -6.44 -9.96
CA MET A 18 -18.46 -5.62 -9.75
C MET A 18 -18.79 -5.49 -8.26
N LEU A 19 -18.71 -6.60 -7.53
CA LEU A 19 -18.91 -6.60 -6.08
C LEU A 19 -17.83 -5.77 -5.39
N PHE A 20 -16.56 -5.90 -5.81
CA PHE A 20 -15.45 -5.14 -5.24
C PHE A 20 -15.62 -3.63 -5.44
N ASP A 21 -16.01 -3.20 -6.65
CA ASP A 21 -16.29 -1.79 -6.95
C ASP A 21 -17.40 -1.22 -6.05
N GLN A 22 -18.48 -1.98 -5.85
CA GLN A 22 -19.58 -1.59 -4.96
C GLN A 22 -19.13 -1.46 -3.51
N LEU A 23 -18.35 -2.42 -3.01
CA LEU A 23 -17.82 -2.39 -1.63
C LEU A 23 -16.85 -1.22 -1.42
N LEU A 24 -15.97 -0.96 -2.38
CA LEU A 24 -15.02 0.16 -2.31
C LEU A 24 -15.75 1.50 -2.30
N ALA A 25 -16.86 1.62 -3.06
CA ALA A 25 -17.69 2.82 -3.09
C ALA A 25 -18.28 3.17 -1.72
N LEU A 26 -18.57 2.19 -0.85
CA LEU A 26 -19.07 2.43 0.50
C LEU A 26 -18.09 3.23 1.38
N SER A 27 -16.78 3.12 1.12
CA SER A 27 -15.74 3.84 1.84
C SER A 27 -15.33 5.16 1.18
N LYS A 28 -16.02 5.61 0.11
CA LYS A 28 -15.66 6.82 -0.63
C LYS A 28 -15.70 8.10 0.22
N HIS A 29 -16.53 8.13 1.26
CA HIS A 29 -16.58 9.23 2.24
C HIS A 29 -15.25 9.44 2.99
N ARG A 30 -14.37 8.42 3.04
CA ARG A 30 -13.04 8.52 3.67
C ARG A 30 -12.00 9.14 2.74
N GLY A 31 -12.20 9.06 1.44
CA GLY A 31 -11.28 9.59 0.44
C GLY A 31 -12.01 9.93 -0.85
N PRO A 32 -12.68 11.11 -0.90
CA PRO A 32 -13.55 11.47 -2.02
C PRO A 32 -12.79 11.89 -3.28
N ASP A 33 -11.48 12.19 -3.18
CA ASP A 33 -10.75 12.90 -4.24
C ASP A 33 -10.40 11.99 -5.43
N ALA A 34 -10.05 10.73 -5.16
CA ALA A 34 -9.76 9.76 -6.22
C ALA A 34 -10.02 8.33 -5.75
N THR A 35 -10.36 7.45 -6.70
CA THR A 35 -10.52 6.01 -6.46
C THR A 35 -9.65 5.25 -7.45
N HIS A 36 -8.80 4.34 -6.95
CA HIS A 36 -7.97 3.49 -7.78
C HIS A 36 -8.10 2.04 -7.34
N ILE A 37 -8.05 1.13 -8.33
CA ILE A 37 -8.11 -0.31 -8.12
C ILE A 37 -6.98 -0.95 -8.92
N GLU A 38 -6.30 -1.89 -8.29
CA GLU A 38 -5.39 -2.80 -8.95
C GLU A 38 -5.87 -4.23 -8.76
N ALA A 39 -5.93 -4.98 -9.84
CA ALA A 39 -6.34 -6.37 -9.85
C ALA A 39 -5.20 -7.27 -10.32
N GLY A 40 -4.96 -8.36 -9.59
CA GLY A 40 -4.12 -9.47 -10.00
C GLY A 40 -4.96 -10.69 -10.38
N LYS A 41 -4.32 -11.86 -10.44
CA LYS A 41 -4.99 -13.10 -10.83
C LYS A 41 -6.12 -13.48 -9.87
N ASN A 42 -5.89 -13.35 -8.57
CA ASN A 42 -6.79 -13.80 -7.50
C ASN A 42 -6.91 -12.77 -6.36
N TYR A 43 -6.60 -11.52 -6.63
CA TYR A 43 -6.75 -10.42 -5.67
C TYR A 43 -7.18 -9.13 -6.33
N GLN A 44 -7.74 -8.25 -5.54
CA GLN A 44 -7.94 -6.84 -5.84
C GLN A 44 -7.52 -5.98 -4.64
N LEU A 45 -6.88 -4.85 -4.93
CA LEU A 45 -6.56 -3.81 -3.96
C LEU A 45 -7.22 -2.52 -4.41
N GLY A 46 -7.94 -1.86 -3.51
CA GLY A 46 -8.67 -0.62 -3.75
C GLY A 46 -8.26 0.49 -2.80
N PHE A 47 -8.24 1.70 -3.30
CA PHE A 47 -7.83 2.89 -2.59
C PHE A 47 -8.74 4.08 -2.90
N ASN A 48 -9.37 4.63 -1.87
CA ASN A 48 -10.07 5.90 -1.92
C ASN A 48 -9.19 6.97 -1.28
N ARG A 49 -8.71 7.91 -2.07
CA ARG A 49 -7.74 8.92 -1.69
C ARG A 49 -8.40 10.13 -1.06
N LEU A 50 -7.83 10.58 0.07
CA LEU A 50 -8.00 11.92 0.60
C LEU A 50 -6.66 12.66 0.41
N ALA A 51 -6.62 13.61 -0.52
CA ALA A 51 -5.43 14.37 -0.88
C ALA A 51 -5.31 15.62 0.01
N LEU A 52 -4.59 15.52 1.12
CA LEU A 52 -4.43 16.64 2.06
C LEU A 52 -3.14 17.44 1.83
N LEU A 53 -2.03 16.78 1.54
CA LEU A 53 -0.70 17.41 1.44
C LEU A 53 -0.06 17.27 0.07
N ASP A 54 -0.26 16.16 -0.60
CA ASP A 54 0.30 15.89 -1.93
C ASP A 54 -0.84 15.70 -2.93
N LEU A 55 -0.99 16.64 -3.85
CA LEU A 55 -1.99 16.59 -4.93
C LEU A 55 -1.45 15.86 -6.17
N SER A 56 -0.17 15.47 -6.16
CA SER A 56 0.47 14.78 -7.29
C SER A 56 0.03 13.32 -7.40
N GLU A 57 0.29 12.73 -8.56
CA GLU A 57 0.06 11.29 -8.78
C GLU A 57 0.97 10.40 -7.91
N ALA A 58 2.05 10.94 -7.35
CA ALA A 58 2.98 10.21 -6.49
C ALA A 58 2.33 9.65 -5.21
N GLY A 59 1.24 10.28 -4.74
CA GLY A 59 0.44 9.81 -3.60
C GLY A 59 -0.62 8.77 -3.96
N GLN A 60 -0.72 8.33 -5.22
CA GLN A 60 -1.71 7.33 -5.62
C GLN A 60 -1.34 5.92 -5.14
N GLN A 61 -2.37 5.19 -4.79
CA GLN A 61 -2.30 3.78 -4.41
C GLN A 61 -3.48 3.03 -5.07
N PRO A 62 -3.41 1.71 -5.25
CA PRO A 62 -2.33 0.77 -4.90
C PRO A 62 -1.00 1.12 -5.56
N LYS A 63 0.11 0.88 -4.88
CA LYS A 63 1.46 1.20 -5.37
C LYS A 63 2.35 -0.02 -5.40
N LYS A 64 3.22 -0.08 -6.43
CA LYS A 64 4.16 -1.20 -6.62
C LYS A 64 5.54 -0.82 -6.12
N SER A 65 6.27 -1.81 -5.61
CA SER A 65 7.69 -1.64 -5.33
C SER A 65 8.50 -1.46 -6.63
N PRO A 66 9.72 -0.93 -6.58
CA PRO A 66 10.60 -0.79 -7.74
C PRO A 66 10.79 -2.09 -8.53
N SER A 67 10.89 -3.23 -7.85
CA SER A 67 10.97 -4.55 -8.48
C SER A 67 9.63 -5.04 -9.07
N SER A 68 8.52 -4.35 -8.78
CA SER A 68 7.15 -4.78 -9.07
C SER A 68 6.71 -6.08 -8.35
N ARG A 69 7.50 -6.56 -7.40
CA ARG A 69 7.17 -7.75 -6.59
C ARG A 69 6.05 -7.47 -5.61
N TYR A 70 6.15 -6.35 -4.90
CA TYR A 70 5.21 -6.00 -3.84
C TYR A 70 4.18 -4.99 -4.31
N HIS A 71 2.91 -5.29 -4.05
CA HIS A 71 1.79 -4.39 -4.31
C HIS A 71 1.15 -4.00 -2.98
N LEU A 72 1.06 -2.71 -2.72
CA LEU A 72 0.75 -2.14 -1.42
C LEU A 72 -0.50 -1.26 -1.47
N VAL A 73 -1.38 -1.41 -0.48
CA VAL A 73 -2.27 -0.34 -0.02
C VAL A 73 -1.96 0.00 1.44
N PHE A 74 -1.92 1.29 1.70
CA PHE A 74 -1.49 1.86 2.97
C PHE A 74 -2.41 3.01 3.38
N ASN A 75 -2.87 2.98 4.62
CA ASN A 75 -3.59 4.08 5.23
C ASN A 75 -2.91 4.43 6.54
N GLY A 76 -2.28 5.61 6.61
CA GLY A 76 -1.55 6.04 7.78
C GLY A 76 -0.43 7.01 7.46
N GLU A 77 0.52 7.09 8.38
CA GLU A 77 1.72 7.91 8.29
C GLU A 77 2.86 7.22 9.04
N VAL A 78 4.02 7.10 8.40
CA VAL A 78 5.25 6.60 9.00
C VAL A 78 6.16 7.77 9.31
N TYR A 79 6.36 8.05 10.60
CA TYR A 79 7.06 9.25 11.06
C TYR A 79 8.56 9.22 10.78
N ASN A 80 9.18 8.04 10.89
CA ASN A 80 10.63 7.86 10.74
C ASN A 80 11.09 7.49 9.31
N TYR A 81 10.24 7.72 8.28
CA TYR A 81 10.57 7.31 6.91
C TYR A 81 11.85 7.95 6.36
N LYS A 82 12.13 9.23 6.71
CA LYS A 82 13.36 9.93 6.28
C LYS A 82 14.62 9.31 6.90
N GLU A 83 14.58 9.02 8.20
CA GLU A 83 15.67 8.35 8.92
C GLU A 83 15.94 6.95 8.34
N LEU A 84 14.87 6.23 7.98
CA LEU A 84 14.98 4.93 7.34
C LEU A 84 15.59 5.04 5.94
N ALA A 85 15.18 6.03 5.14
CA ALA A 85 15.77 6.26 3.82
C ALA A 85 17.28 6.54 3.90
N GLU A 86 17.72 7.34 4.88
CA GLU A 86 19.13 7.62 5.15
C GLU A 86 19.87 6.37 5.66
N LYS A 87 19.33 5.69 6.67
CA LYS A 87 19.89 4.47 7.28
C LYS A 87 20.19 3.40 6.23
N TYR A 88 19.25 3.19 5.31
CA TYR A 88 19.36 2.17 4.28
C TYR A 88 19.89 2.70 2.95
N LYS A 89 20.33 3.97 2.90
CA LYS A 89 20.94 4.63 1.74
C LYS A 89 20.08 4.46 0.49
N LEU A 90 18.78 4.68 0.62
CA LEU A 90 17.86 4.57 -0.50
C LEU A 90 18.17 5.64 -1.55
N THR A 91 18.27 5.22 -2.79
CA THR A 91 18.51 6.09 -3.94
C THR A 91 17.34 5.98 -4.92
N ASN A 92 17.25 6.93 -5.86
CA ASN A 92 16.22 6.94 -6.91
C ASN A 92 14.78 7.06 -6.39
N LEU A 93 14.58 7.67 -5.22
CA LEU A 93 13.25 8.05 -4.75
C LEU A 93 12.67 9.11 -5.70
N ARG A 94 11.45 8.88 -6.18
CA ARG A 94 10.73 9.75 -7.11
C ARG A 94 9.82 10.75 -6.41
N SER A 95 9.53 10.51 -5.15
CA SER A 95 8.68 11.34 -4.29
C SER A 95 9.26 11.42 -2.88
N THR A 96 8.68 12.27 -2.07
CA THR A 96 8.99 12.40 -0.64
C THR A 96 7.99 11.63 0.23
N SER A 97 7.26 10.67 -0.36
CA SER A 97 6.24 9.93 0.39
C SER A 97 6.85 8.79 1.21
N ASP A 98 6.32 8.58 2.41
CA ASP A 98 6.64 7.45 3.27
C ASP A 98 6.33 6.11 2.58
N THR A 99 5.26 6.04 1.82
CA THR A 99 4.85 4.85 1.06
C THR A 99 5.94 4.39 0.08
N GLU A 100 6.62 5.33 -0.59
CA GLU A 100 7.71 4.99 -1.50
C GLU A 100 8.91 4.42 -0.76
N VAL A 101 9.28 5.03 0.36
CA VAL A 101 10.37 4.53 1.22
C VAL A 101 10.06 3.11 1.72
N ILE A 102 8.83 2.85 2.17
CA ILE A 102 8.39 1.51 2.60
C ILE A 102 8.58 0.48 1.48
N LEU A 103 8.16 0.81 0.25
CA LEU A 103 8.26 -0.10 -0.90
C LEU A 103 9.70 -0.39 -1.31
N HIS A 104 10.58 0.63 -1.27
CA HIS A 104 12.02 0.42 -1.48
C HIS A 104 12.63 -0.48 -0.40
N LEU A 105 12.23 -0.31 0.86
CA LEU A 105 12.69 -1.16 1.96
C LEU A 105 12.18 -2.61 1.82
N PHE A 106 10.96 -2.81 1.34
CA PHE A 106 10.47 -4.17 1.07
C PHE A 106 11.37 -4.90 0.08
N ASP A 107 11.79 -4.24 -1.00
CA ASP A 107 12.72 -4.81 -1.98
C ASP A 107 14.12 -5.05 -1.39
N GLN A 108 14.61 -4.13 -0.54
CA GLN A 108 16.00 -4.17 -0.04
C GLN A 108 16.19 -5.12 1.14
N ILE A 109 15.27 -5.11 2.11
CA ILE A 109 15.44 -5.84 3.38
C ILE A 109 14.29 -6.78 3.73
N GLY A 110 13.25 -6.83 2.86
CA GLY A 110 12.07 -7.67 3.02
C GLY A 110 10.99 -7.08 3.94
N ILE A 111 9.76 -7.58 3.78
CA ILE A 111 8.58 -7.05 4.47
C ILE A 111 8.73 -7.10 5.99
N ILE A 112 9.05 -8.26 6.54
CA ILE A 112 9.04 -8.48 8.00
C ILE A 112 10.06 -7.58 8.72
N LYS A 113 11.25 -7.42 8.14
CA LYS A 113 12.27 -6.55 8.71
C LYS A 113 11.87 -5.09 8.61
N THR A 114 11.32 -4.68 7.46
CA THR A 114 10.81 -3.31 7.28
C THR A 114 9.74 -2.98 8.31
N LEU A 115 8.71 -3.83 8.44
CA LEU A 115 7.60 -3.59 9.39
C LEU A 115 8.06 -3.40 10.84
N LYS A 116 9.14 -4.09 11.26
CA LYS A 116 9.72 -3.93 12.60
C LYS A 116 10.45 -2.60 12.81
N GLU A 117 10.85 -1.95 11.73
CA GLU A 117 11.56 -0.66 11.77
C GLU A 117 10.63 0.54 11.68
N LEU A 118 9.36 0.33 11.27
CA LEU A 118 8.41 1.42 11.12
C LEU A 118 7.99 1.98 12.47
N ASN A 119 7.99 3.33 12.56
CA ASN A 119 7.39 4.08 13.65
C ASN A 119 6.32 5.01 13.06
N GLY A 120 5.05 4.81 13.44
CA GLY A 120 3.94 5.57 12.87
C GLY A 120 2.58 4.98 13.25
N MET A 121 1.54 5.57 12.70
CA MET A 121 0.16 5.06 12.78
C MET A 121 -0.27 4.57 11.41
N PHE A 122 -0.56 3.28 11.27
CA PHE A 122 -0.84 2.71 9.95
C PHE A 122 -1.64 1.41 9.96
N ALA A 123 -2.30 1.20 8.82
CA ALA A 123 -2.79 -0.10 8.39
C ALA A 123 -2.25 -0.39 6.98
N ILE A 124 -1.69 -1.56 6.78
CA ILE A 124 -0.99 -1.97 5.56
C ILE A 124 -1.53 -3.32 5.09
N ALA A 125 -1.81 -3.43 3.79
CA ALA A 125 -1.97 -4.70 3.10
C ALA A 125 -0.98 -4.77 1.94
N VAL A 126 -0.23 -5.88 1.85
CA VAL A 126 0.80 -6.10 0.83
C VAL A 126 0.60 -7.46 0.19
N ILE A 127 0.58 -7.48 -1.14
CA ILE A 127 0.66 -8.71 -1.93
C ILE A 127 2.10 -8.90 -2.38
N ASP A 128 2.69 -10.05 -2.05
CA ASP A 128 3.94 -10.54 -2.63
C ASP A 128 3.60 -11.44 -3.83
N ASN A 129 3.79 -10.93 -5.04
CA ASN A 129 3.45 -11.64 -6.27
C ASN A 129 4.39 -12.80 -6.58
N GLU A 130 5.61 -12.81 -6.04
CA GLU A 130 6.54 -13.93 -6.25
C GLU A 130 6.16 -15.15 -5.41
N THR A 131 5.74 -14.92 -4.17
CA THR A 131 5.42 -16.01 -3.25
C THR A 131 3.92 -16.24 -3.09
N SER A 132 3.08 -15.44 -3.77
CA SER A 132 1.62 -15.48 -3.68
C SER A 132 1.13 -15.38 -2.23
N LYS A 133 1.70 -14.46 -1.47
CA LYS A 133 1.35 -14.22 -0.06
C LYS A 133 0.71 -12.86 0.13
N LEU A 134 -0.26 -12.82 1.03
CA LEU A 134 -0.83 -11.60 1.58
C LEU A 134 -0.24 -11.33 2.97
N TYR A 135 0.26 -10.12 3.18
CA TYR A 135 0.69 -9.62 4.49
C TYR A 135 -0.25 -8.51 4.93
N LEU A 136 -0.74 -8.63 6.16
CA LEU A 136 -1.54 -7.61 6.82
C LEU A 136 -0.79 -7.16 8.08
N SER A 137 -0.68 -5.85 8.27
CA SER A 137 -0.06 -5.27 9.46
C SER A 137 -0.75 -3.97 9.85
N ARG A 138 -0.74 -3.70 11.15
CA ARG A 138 -1.10 -2.40 11.72
C ARG A 138 -0.14 -2.04 12.84
N ASP A 139 -0.14 -0.79 13.25
CA ASP A 139 0.55 -0.33 14.46
C ASP A 139 -0.12 -0.87 15.73
N PHE A 140 0.39 -0.45 16.89
CA PHE A 140 -0.09 -0.85 18.21
C PHE A 140 -1.21 0.05 18.76
N ALA A 141 -1.55 1.13 18.07
CA ALA A 141 -2.54 2.09 18.53
C ALA A 141 -3.98 1.61 18.32
#